data_bab1bc2ecba074f36f2a46437f78e546
#
_entry.id   bab1bc2ecba074f36f2a46437f78e546
#
_cell.length_a   1.000
_cell.length_b   1.000
_cell.length_c   1.000
_cell.angle_alpha   90.00
_cell.angle_beta   90.00
_cell.angle_gamma   90.00
#
_symmetry.space_group_name_H-M   'P 1'
#
loop_
_entity.id
_entity.type
_entity.pdbx_description
1 polymer ?
#
loop_
_entity_poly.entity_id
_entity_poly.type
_entity_poly.pdbx_seq_one_letter_code
_entity_poly.pdbx_strand_id
1 'polypeptide(L)'
;MKKFIFALFGVFICSAVLAGDAERCKALADAVDGHSHPATKNMELGAATCEGDKFVIPTILKNEIWDKVDPKIKQNFESILRANRQKDVCAMMKVGGLKRIGVRQFLQSGEKIADLTYTRSDCGLE
;
A
#
# COMPACT_ATOMS: atom_id res chain seq x y z
N MET A 1 12.42 22.17 5.47
CA MET A 1 11.84 20.86 5.75
C MET A 1 11.87 19.91 4.57
N LYS A 2 11.41 20.32 3.38
CA LYS A 2 11.45 19.44 2.21
C LYS A 2 12.87 19.00 1.85
N LYS A 3 13.86 19.88 1.94
CA LYS A 3 15.27 19.55 1.66
C LYS A 3 15.83 18.53 2.65
N PHE A 4 15.45 18.64 3.92
CA PHE A 4 15.87 17.71 4.95
C PHE A 4 15.30 16.32 4.70
N ILE A 5 14.01 16.25 4.36
CA ILE A 5 13.33 14.99 4.05
C ILE A 5 13.96 14.33 2.82
N PHE A 6 14.28 15.11 1.79
CA PHE A 6 14.94 14.60 0.59
C PHE A 6 16.31 14.02 0.89
N ALA A 7 17.10 14.68 1.72
CA ALA A 7 18.41 14.18 2.09
C ALA A 7 18.30 12.86 2.85
N LEU A 8 17.37 12.76 3.78
CA LEU A 8 17.12 11.54 4.53
C LEU A 8 16.66 10.40 3.60
N PHE A 9 15.74 10.71 2.70
CA PHE A 9 15.21 9.76 1.75
C PHE A 9 16.32 9.24 0.82
N GLY A 10 17.19 10.13 0.37
CA GLY A 10 18.33 9.74 -0.46
C GLY A 10 19.29 8.79 0.25
N VAL A 11 19.56 9.05 1.53
CA VAL A 11 20.41 8.17 2.33
C VAL A 11 19.75 6.81 2.49
N PHE A 12 18.46 6.77 2.75
CA PHE A 12 17.72 5.52 2.88
C PHE A 12 17.73 4.71 1.57
N ILE A 13 17.56 5.37 0.44
CA ILE A 13 17.59 4.71 -0.87
C ILE A 13 18.95 4.06 -1.11
N CYS A 14 20.04 4.76 -0.82
CA CYS A 14 21.39 4.22 -0.97
C CYS A 14 21.59 2.99 -0.07
N SER A 15 21.18 3.09 1.18
CA SER A 15 21.29 1.99 2.14
C SER A 15 20.44 0.79 1.70
N ALA A 16 19.22 1.05 1.22
CA ALA A 16 18.30 0.01 0.77
C ALA A 16 18.83 -0.73 -0.46
N VAL A 17 19.47 -0.02 -1.40
CA VAL A 17 20.06 -0.64 -2.58
C VAL A 17 21.16 -1.64 -2.17
N LEU A 18 21.96 -1.30 -1.17
CA LEU A 18 23.01 -2.18 -0.67
C LEU A 18 22.47 -3.34 0.18
N ALA A 19 21.35 -3.13 0.85
CA ALA A 19 20.81 -4.09 1.81
C ALA A 19 19.82 -5.10 1.21
N GLY A 20 19.28 -4.85 0.01
CA GLY A 20 18.34 -5.74 -0.67
C GLY A 20 16.89 -5.28 -0.57
N ASP A 21 16.00 -6.08 -1.15
CA ASP A 21 14.59 -5.69 -1.33
C ASP A 21 13.79 -5.65 -0.04
N ALA A 22 14.01 -6.59 0.86
CA ALA A 22 13.32 -6.63 2.16
C ALA A 22 13.70 -5.41 3.00
N GLU A 23 14.98 -5.05 3.00
CA GLU A 23 15.47 -3.88 3.75
C GLU A 23 14.95 -2.59 3.15
N ARG A 24 14.85 -2.51 1.83
CA ARG A 24 14.28 -1.36 1.14
C ARG A 24 12.81 -1.17 1.51
N CYS A 25 12.06 -2.25 1.51
CA CYS A 25 10.66 -2.24 1.90
C CYS A 25 10.50 -1.73 3.32
N LYS A 26 11.29 -2.26 4.25
CA LYS A 26 11.26 -1.86 5.66
C LYS A 26 11.60 -0.39 5.84
N ALA A 27 12.61 0.10 5.12
CA ALA A 27 13.02 1.50 5.18
C ALA A 27 11.87 2.42 4.74
N LEU A 28 11.16 2.05 3.67
CA LEU A 28 10.01 2.82 3.19
C LEU A 28 8.84 2.76 4.17
N ALA A 29 8.57 1.60 4.74
CA ALA A 29 7.52 1.45 5.73
C ALA A 29 7.80 2.30 6.96
N ASP A 30 9.03 2.30 7.44
CA ASP A 30 9.44 3.11 8.59
C ASP A 30 9.33 4.61 8.30
N ALA A 31 9.64 5.01 7.06
CA ALA A 31 9.58 6.41 6.65
C ALA A 31 8.15 6.95 6.60
N VAL A 32 7.17 6.11 6.31
CA VAL A 32 5.75 6.52 6.23
C VAL A 32 4.94 6.07 7.43
N ASP A 33 5.57 5.35 8.36
CA ASP A 33 4.90 4.79 9.52
C ASP A 33 4.44 5.86 10.52
N GLY A 34 3.48 5.49 11.34
CA GLY A 34 2.96 6.34 12.39
C GLY A 34 1.87 7.31 11.93
N HIS A 35 1.53 7.30 10.67
CA HIS A 35 0.52 8.19 10.14
C HIS A 35 -0.67 7.42 9.59
N SER A 36 -1.73 7.35 10.39
CA SER A 36 -3.02 6.97 9.87
C SER A 36 -3.64 8.22 9.25
N HIS A 37 -3.91 8.17 7.96
CA HIS A 37 -4.50 9.28 7.25
C HIS A 37 -5.88 8.91 6.75
N PRO A 38 -6.89 9.79 6.91
CA PRO A 38 -8.14 9.57 6.21
C PRO A 38 -7.87 9.71 4.71
N ALA A 39 -7.94 8.58 4.00
CA ALA A 39 -7.82 8.60 2.54
C ALA A 39 -9.04 9.24 1.92
N THR A 40 -10.20 9.00 2.52
CA THR A 40 -11.47 9.64 2.18
C THR A 40 -12.28 9.78 3.47
N LYS A 41 -13.47 10.39 3.36
CA LYS A 41 -14.39 10.54 4.48
C LYS A 41 -14.76 9.20 5.15
N ASN A 42 -14.75 8.11 4.39
CA ASN A 42 -15.24 6.80 4.84
C ASN A 42 -14.14 5.73 4.93
N MET A 43 -12.90 6.08 4.63
CA MET A 43 -11.80 5.13 4.54
C MET A 43 -10.54 5.72 5.17
N GLU A 44 -9.80 4.90 5.89
CA GLU A 44 -8.54 5.27 6.52
C GLU A 44 -7.41 4.41 5.97
N LEU A 45 -6.21 5.00 5.92
CA LEU A 45 -4.98 4.23 5.67
C LEU A 45 -4.38 3.85 7.01
N GLY A 46 -4.13 2.58 7.20
CA GLY A 46 -3.40 2.11 8.36
C GLY A 46 -1.89 2.22 8.16
N ALA A 47 -1.13 1.82 9.16
CA ALA A 47 0.32 1.83 9.09
C ALA A 47 0.82 0.80 8.08
N ALA A 48 1.69 1.22 7.17
CA ALA A 48 2.30 0.31 6.20
C ALA A 48 3.27 -0.64 6.88
N THR A 49 3.32 -1.88 6.40
CA THR A 49 4.23 -2.91 6.92
C THR A 49 4.95 -3.60 5.77
N CYS A 50 5.95 -4.41 6.11
CA CYS A 50 6.65 -5.22 5.11
C CYS A 50 6.58 -6.69 5.46
N GLU A 51 6.22 -7.50 4.47
CA GLU A 51 6.27 -8.96 4.56
C GLU A 51 7.30 -9.43 3.54
N GLY A 52 8.55 -9.57 4.00
CA GLY A 52 9.68 -9.79 3.11
C GLY A 52 9.90 -8.55 2.24
N ASP A 53 9.84 -8.73 0.93
CA ASP A 53 9.98 -7.64 -0.03
C ASP A 53 8.65 -6.99 -0.43
N LYS A 54 7.55 -7.42 0.18
CA LYS A 54 6.21 -6.92 -0.13
C LYS A 54 5.85 -5.77 0.81
N PHE A 55 5.69 -4.58 0.25
CA PHE A 55 5.23 -3.40 0.97
C PHE A 55 3.71 -3.45 1.06
N VAL A 56 3.17 -3.59 2.27
CA VAL A 56 1.73 -3.81 2.49
C VAL A 56 1.07 -2.55 2.98
N ILE A 57 0.01 -2.14 2.28
CA ILE A 57 -0.79 -0.97 2.62
C ILE A 57 -2.16 -1.44 3.11
N PRO A 58 -2.44 -1.35 4.42
CA PRO A 58 -3.77 -1.66 4.91
C PRO A 58 -4.68 -0.45 4.78
N THR A 59 -5.91 -0.68 4.35
CA THR A 59 -6.95 0.34 4.33
C THR A 59 -8.13 -0.16 5.15
N ILE A 60 -8.85 0.76 5.77
CA ILE A 60 -9.94 0.43 6.68
C ILE A 60 -11.20 1.15 6.22
N LEU A 61 -12.26 0.38 5.99
CA LEU A 61 -13.56 0.87 5.55
C LEU A 61 -14.57 0.75 6.69
N LYS A 62 -15.44 1.71 6.83
CA LYS A 62 -16.52 1.66 7.82
C LYS A 62 -17.48 0.51 7.50
N ASN A 63 -17.84 -0.25 8.54
CA ASN A 63 -18.76 -1.38 8.39
C ASN A 63 -20.10 -0.96 7.77
N GLU A 64 -20.63 0.18 8.19
CA GLU A 64 -21.92 0.67 7.68
C GLU A 64 -21.89 0.95 6.18
N ILE A 65 -20.74 1.38 5.66
CA ILE A 65 -20.57 1.61 4.22
C ILE A 65 -20.58 0.27 3.48
N TRP A 66 -19.83 -0.71 4.01
CA TRP A 66 -19.76 -2.03 3.41
C TRP A 66 -21.11 -2.73 3.40
N ASP A 67 -21.87 -2.58 4.46
CA ASP A 67 -23.21 -3.20 4.57
C ASP A 67 -24.18 -2.71 3.50
N LYS A 68 -23.97 -1.49 2.99
CA LYS A 68 -24.80 -0.90 1.94
C LYS A 68 -24.33 -1.22 0.53
N VAL A 69 -23.18 -1.89 0.39
CA VAL A 69 -22.65 -2.24 -0.92
C VAL A 69 -23.47 -3.36 -1.54
N ASP A 70 -23.79 -3.23 -2.83
CA ASP A 70 -24.52 -4.22 -3.59
C ASP A 70 -23.81 -5.56 -3.56
N PRO A 71 -24.51 -6.70 -3.36
CA PRO A 71 -23.89 -8.03 -3.34
C PRO A 71 -23.07 -8.35 -4.59
N LYS A 72 -23.46 -7.86 -5.75
CA LYS A 72 -22.71 -8.06 -7.00
C LYS A 72 -21.37 -7.34 -6.95
N ILE A 73 -21.34 -6.16 -6.35
CA ILE A 73 -20.10 -5.40 -6.17
C ILE A 73 -19.20 -6.12 -5.16
N LYS A 74 -19.79 -6.66 -4.07
CA LYS A 74 -19.01 -7.44 -3.09
C LYS A 74 -18.35 -8.65 -3.72
N GLN A 75 -19.04 -9.36 -4.61
CA GLN A 75 -18.47 -10.52 -5.30
C GLN A 75 -17.30 -10.16 -6.20
N ASN A 76 -17.29 -8.97 -6.77
CA ASN A 76 -16.24 -8.49 -7.68
C ASN A 76 -15.32 -7.47 -7.03
N PHE A 77 -15.38 -7.36 -5.72
CA PHE A 77 -14.71 -6.28 -4.99
C PHE A 77 -13.21 -6.25 -5.23
N GLU A 78 -12.55 -7.40 -5.19
CA GLU A 78 -11.10 -7.46 -5.41
C GLU A 78 -10.73 -6.98 -6.81
N SER A 79 -11.47 -7.36 -7.83
CA SER A 79 -11.23 -6.91 -9.21
C SER A 79 -11.42 -5.40 -9.34
N ILE A 80 -12.46 -4.88 -8.73
CA ILE A 80 -12.76 -3.44 -8.75
C ILE A 80 -11.67 -2.67 -8.01
N LEU A 81 -11.28 -3.14 -6.85
CA LEU A 81 -10.23 -2.52 -6.05
C LEU A 81 -8.90 -2.53 -6.79
N ARG A 82 -8.56 -3.66 -7.41
CA ARG A 82 -7.33 -3.78 -8.18
C ARG A 82 -7.27 -2.74 -9.29
N ALA A 83 -8.35 -2.59 -10.06
CA ALA A 83 -8.42 -1.60 -11.13
C ALA A 83 -8.30 -0.17 -10.58
N ASN A 84 -8.99 0.12 -9.49
CA ASN A 84 -8.99 1.45 -8.89
C ASN A 84 -7.64 1.85 -8.30
N ARG A 85 -6.87 0.89 -7.79
CA ARG A 85 -5.57 1.15 -7.15
C ARG A 85 -4.39 1.01 -8.10
N GLN A 86 -4.59 0.47 -9.29
CA GLN A 86 -3.54 0.13 -10.25
C GLN A 86 -2.57 1.30 -10.48
N LYS A 87 -3.10 2.44 -10.82
CA LYS A 87 -2.30 3.62 -11.17
C LYS A 87 -1.43 4.08 -10.01
N ASP A 88 -2.03 4.21 -8.83
CA ASP A 88 -1.34 4.72 -7.65
C ASP A 88 -0.29 3.72 -7.14
N VAL A 89 -0.65 2.44 -7.13
CA VAL A 89 0.26 1.38 -6.70
C VAL A 89 1.46 1.28 -7.63
N CYS A 90 1.22 1.33 -8.94
CA CYS A 90 2.30 1.24 -9.92
C CYS A 90 3.23 2.46 -9.86
N ALA A 91 2.68 3.65 -9.63
CA ALA A 91 3.49 4.85 -9.43
C ALA A 91 4.38 4.72 -8.19
N MET A 92 3.82 4.22 -7.08
CA MET A 92 4.55 4.00 -5.84
C MET A 92 5.65 2.95 -6.02
N MET A 93 5.35 1.87 -6.72
CA MET A 93 6.32 0.81 -7.00
C MET A 93 7.51 1.34 -7.81
N LYS A 94 7.24 2.15 -8.81
CA LYS A 94 8.26 2.76 -9.65
C LYS A 94 9.15 3.71 -8.85
N VAL A 95 8.54 4.63 -8.11
CA VAL A 95 9.26 5.63 -7.32
C VAL A 95 10.04 4.99 -6.18
N GLY A 96 9.43 4.05 -5.48
CA GLY A 96 10.05 3.39 -4.33
C GLY A 96 11.00 2.26 -4.68
N GLY A 97 11.04 1.82 -5.94
CA GLY A 97 11.87 0.69 -6.36
C GLY A 97 11.46 -0.62 -5.71
N LEU A 98 10.19 -0.77 -5.39
CA LEU A 98 9.68 -1.95 -4.71
C LEU A 98 9.44 -3.09 -5.70
N LYS A 99 9.59 -4.32 -5.23
CA LYS A 99 9.31 -5.51 -6.03
C LYS A 99 7.84 -5.90 -5.99
N ARG A 100 7.21 -5.75 -4.83
CA ARG A 100 5.80 -6.11 -4.65
C ARG A 100 5.13 -5.12 -3.74
N ILE A 101 3.87 -4.87 -4.00
CA ILE A 101 3.01 -4.06 -3.12
C ILE A 101 1.75 -4.85 -2.85
N GLY A 102 1.40 -4.98 -1.57
CA GLY A 102 0.14 -5.57 -1.14
C GLY A 102 -0.83 -4.49 -0.73
N VAL A 103 -2.07 -4.63 -1.14
CA VAL A 103 -3.16 -3.76 -0.70
C VAL A 103 -4.17 -4.64 0.03
N ARG A 104 -4.39 -4.37 1.30
CA ARG A 104 -5.36 -5.11 2.10
C ARG A 104 -6.48 -4.19 2.53
N GLN A 105 -7.69 -4.64 2.31
CA GLN A 105 -8.87 -3.90 2.72
C GLN A 105 -9.49 -4.59 3.93
N PHE A 106 -9.58 -3.84 5.04
CA PHE A 106 -10.22 -4.30 6.27
C PHE A 106 -11.47 -3.49 6.53
N LEU A 107 -12.38 -4.06 7.29
CA LEU A 107 -13.48 -3.34 7.93
C LEU A 107 -13.03 -2.87 9.30
N GLN A 108 -13.72 -1.93 9.88
CA GLN A 108 -13.46 -1.47 11.25
C GLN A 108 -13.51 -2.61 12.28
N SER A 109 -14.29 -3.63 12.00
CA SER A 109 -14.38 -4.83 12.84
C SER A 109 -13.11 -5.68 12.82
N GLY A 110 -12.19 -5.42 11.89
CA GLY A 110 -10.99 -6.22 11.68
C GLY A 110 -11.11 -7.28 10.61
N GLU A 111 -12.30 -7.47 10.04
CA GLU A 111 -12.50 -8.44 8.97
C GLU A 111 -11.76 -7.99 7.71
N LYS A 112 -10.97 -8.91 7.12
CA LYS A 112 -10.28 -8.65 5.86
C LYS A 112 -11.19 -9.03 4.70
N ILE A 113 -11.53 -8.06 3.85
CA ILE A 113 -12.45 -8.27 2.73
C ILE A 113 -11.74 -8.28 1.38
N ALA A 114 -10.48 -7.92 1.31
CA ALA A 114 -9.68 -8.02 0.10
C ALA A 114 -8.20 -8.09 0.45
N ASP A 115 -7.45 -8.81 -0.37
CA ASP A 115 -6.00 -8.96 -0.22
C ASP A 115 -5.40 -9.06 -1.61
N LEU A 116 -4.79 -7.97 -2.06
CA LEU A 116 -4.24 -7.86 -3.41
C LEU A 116 -2.73 -7.78 -3.37
N THR A 117 -2.08 -8.40 -4.34
CA THR A 117 -0.64 -8.25 -4.54
C THR A 117 -0.39 -7.78 -5.97
N TYR A 118 0.41 -6.73 -6.08
CA TYR A 118 0.88 -6.21 -7.36
C TYR A 118 2.36 -6.52 -7.48
N THR A 119 2.75 -7.03 -8.64
CA THR A 119 4.15 -7.29 -9.00
C THR A 119 4.62 -6.24 -10.00
N ARG A 120 5.92 -6.20 -10.26
CA ARG A 120 6.46 -5.30 -11.28
C ARG A 120 5.90 -5.61 -12.66
N SER A 121 5.68 -6.89 -12.92
CA SER A 121 5.04 -7.35 -14.16
C SER A 121 3.64 -6.76 -14.33
N ASP A 122 2.86 -6.70 -13.25
CA ASP A 122 1.51 -6.12 -13.27
C ASP A 122 1.54 -4.63 -13.64
N CYS A 123 2.65 -3.97 -13.38
CA CYS A 123 2.83 -2.54 -13.64
C CYS A 123 3.64 -2.24 -14.90
N GLY A 124 4.02 -3.25 -15.65
CA GLY A 124 4.84 -3.08 -16.84
C GLY A 124 6.23 -2.54 -16.56
N LEU A 125 6.79 -2.86 -15.39
CA LEU A 125 8.09 -2.35 -14.94
C LEU A 125 9.23 -3.34 -15.13
N GLU A 126 8.97 -4.51 -15.69
CA GLU A 126 9.99 -5.50 -16.01
C GLU A 126 10.31 -5.54 -17.48
#